data_235264c24620e998902cd2e3cf2da56b
#
_entry.id   235264c24620e998902cd2e3cf2da56b
#
_cell.length_a   1.000
_cell.length_b   1.000
_cell.length_c   1.000
_cell.angle_alpha   90.00
_cell.angle_beta   90.00
_cell.angle_gamma   90.00
#
_symmetry.space_group_name_H-M   'P 1'
#
loop_
_entity.id
_entity.type
_entity.pdbx_description
1 polymer ?
#
loop_
_entity_poly.entity_id
_entity_poly.type
_entity_poly.pdbx_seq_one_letter_code
_entity_poly.pdbx_strand_id
1 'polypeptide(L)'
;REKDWLDYGCNVFHIRKDNQSRPLSFWTTDDINEYIEKYNVQISRLYEMGYSRNGCMYCGFGAHLENPLENRFQKLKKTHPVQYTYFYNNFGDLILQFEISI
;
A
#
# COMPACT_ATOMS: atom_id res chain seq x y z
N ARG A 1 -14.05 4.53 0.26
CA ARG A 1 -14.28 3.26 -0.47
C ARG A 1 -15.38 2.40 0.15
N GLU A 2 -15.29 2.08 1.45
CA GLU A 2 -16.28 1.23 2.14
C GLU A 2 -17.69 1.82 2.06
N LYS A 3 -17.82 3.12 2.25
CA LYS A 3 -19.09 3.80 2.08
C LYS A 3 -19.65 3.66 0.66
N ASP A 4 -18.81 3.80 -0.34
CA ASP A 4 -19.20 3.63 -1.73
C ASP A 4 -19.70 2.20 -2.01
N TRP A 5 -19.11 1.19 -1.39
CA TRP A 5 -19.56 -0.20 -1.54
C TRP A 5 -20.95 -0.40 -0.96
N LEU A 6 -21.20 0.17 0.20
CA LEU A 6 -22.50 0.09 0.87
C LEU A 6 -23.59 0.83 0.10
N ASP A 7 -23.25 2.01 -0.45
CA ASP A 7 -24.21 2.86 -1.14
C ASP A 7 -24.49 2.41 -2.59
N TYR A 8 -23.47 1.92 -3.31
CA TYR A 8 -23.53 1.72 -4.78
C TYR A 8 -23.17 0.30 -5.25
N GLY A 9 -22.63 -0.54 -4.40
CA GLY A 9 -22.16 -1.87 -4.79
C GLY A 9 -20.95 -1.84 -5.74
N CYS A 10 -20.90 -2.80 -6.68
CA CYS A 10 -19.77 -2.97 -7.59
C CYS A 10 -19.71 -1.92 -8.71
N ASN A 11 -20.84 -1.39 -9.13
CA ASN A 11 -20.94 -0.44 -10.24
C ASN A 11 -21.47 0.90 -9.74
N VAL A 12 -20.76 1.98 -10.06
CA VAL A 12 -21.14 3.33 -9.71
C VAL A 12 -21.35 4.14 -10.99
N PHE A 13 -22.56 4.66 -11.15
CA PHE A 13 -22.95 5.49 -12.28
C PHE A 13 -23.08 6.94 -11.82
N HIS A 14 -22.28 7.83 -12.42
CA HIS A 14 -22.26 9.25 -12.05
C HIS A 14 -22.84 10.09 -13.20
N ILE A 15 -23.58 11.16 -12.81
CA ILE A 15 -24.11 12.12 -13.79
C ILE A 15 -23.00 13.04 -14.33
N ARG A 16 -22.00 13.38 -13.49
CA ARG A 16 -20.94 14.36 -13.80
C ARG A 16 -19.52 13.82 -13.74
N LYS A 17 -19.35 12.51 -13.55
CA LYS A 17 -18.06 11.82 -13.47
C LYS A 17 -18.13 10.55 -14.29
N ASP A 18 -16.97 9.98 -14.58
CA ASP A 18 -16.90 8.70 -15.26
C ASP A 18 -17.55 7.60 -14.42
N ASN A 19 -18.26 6.71 -15.11
CA ASN A 19 -18.81 5.51 -14.48
C ASN A 19 -17.67 4.60 -14.02
N GLN A 20 -17.85 3.96 -12.87
CA GLN A 20 -16.85 3.10 -12.27
C GLN A 20 -17.39 1.68 -12.09
N SER A 21 -16.57 0.69 -12.40
CA SER A 21 -16.80 -0.70 -12.02
C SER A 21 -15.72 -1.17 -11.06
N ARG A 22 -16.15 -1.82 -9.97
CA ARG A 22 -15.28 -2.33 -8.93
C ARG A 22 -15.61 -3.80 -8.70
N PRO A 23 -15.22 -4.69 -9.60
CA PRO A 23 -15.66 -6.09 -9.58
C PRO A 23 -15.24 -6.86 -8.33
N LEU A 24 -14.19 -6.44 -7.65
CA LEU A 24 -13.69 -7.08 -6.43
C LEU A 24 -14.19 -6.43 -5.13
N SER A 25 -15.20 -5.55 -5.20
CA SER A 25 -15.67 -4.78 -4.02
C SER A 25 -16.13 -5.65 -2.86
N PHE A 26 -16.74 -6.80 -3.13
CA PHE A 26 -17.27 -7.73 -2.12
C PHE A 26 -16.36 -8.93 -1.84
N TRP A 27 -15.18 -8.97 -2.48
CA TRP A 27 -14.22 -10.04 -2.23
C TRP A 27 -13.50 -9.80 -0.90
N THR A 28 -13.43 -10.82 -0.07
CA THR A 28 -12.62 -10.83 1.14
C THR A 28 -11.15 -11.10 0.80
N THR A 29 -10.27 -10.88 1.77
CA THR A 29 -8.84 -11.23 1.62
C THR A 29 -8.68 -12.74 1.36
N ASP A 30 -9.49 -13.57 2.01
CA ASP A 30 -9.47 -15.03 1.80
C ASP A 30 -9.88 -15.41 0.39
N ASP A 31 -10.91 -14.75 -0.17
CA ASP A 31 -11.32 -14.96 -1.56
C ASP A 31 -10.19 -14.62 -2.54
N ILE A 32 -9.48 -13.52 -2.31
CA ILE A 32 -8.35 -13.10 -3.13
C ILE A 32 -7.21 -14.11 -3.05
N ASN A 33 -6.87 -14.56 -1.86
CA ASN A 33 -5.80 -15.53 -1.64
C ASN A 33 -6.13 -16.89 -2.29
N GLU A 34 -7.37 -17.34 -2.17
CA GLU A 34 -7.85 -18.56 -2.81
C GLU A 34 -7.75 -18.45 -4.36
N TYR A 35 -8.13 -17.32 -4.92
CA TYR A 35 -8.02 -17.08 -6.35
C TYR A 35 -6.56 -17.09 -6.83
N ILE A 36 -5.65 -16.41 -6.09
CA ILE A 36 -4.22 -16.37 -6.40
C ILE A 36 -3.64 -17.79 -6.40
N GLU A 37 -3.97 -18.59 -5.41
CA GLU A 37 -3.50 -19.98 -5.29
C GLU A 37 -4.05 -20.86 -6.39
N LYS A 38 -5.38 -20.81 -6.62
CA LYS A 38 -6.06 -21.64 -7.63
C LYS A 38 -5.57 -21.41 -9.05
N TYR A 39 -5.31 -20.15 -9.42
CA TYR A 39 -4.89 -19.77 -10.77
C TYR A 39 -3.40 -19.46 -10.88
N ASN A 40 -2.63 -19.68 -9.83
CA ASN A 40 -1.19 -19.39 -9.78
C ASN A 40 -0.84 -17.99 -10.28
N VAL A 41 -1.56 -16.99 -9.77
CA VAL A 41 -1.38 -15.59 -10.16
C VAL A 41 -0.09 -15.05 -9.58
N GLN A 42 0.74 -14.44 -10.42
CA GLN A 42 1.96 -13.79 -9.95
C GLN A 42 1.63 -12.48 -9.24
N ILE A 43 2.06 -12.36 -7.99
CA ILE A 43 1.91 -11.14 -7.18
C ILE A 43 3.23 -10.37 -7.08
N SER A 44 3.18 -9.15 -6.54
CA SER A 44 4.37 -8.34 -6.33
C SER A 44 5.37 -9.00 -5.39
N ARG A 45 6.66 -8.97 -5.77
CA ARG A 45 7.77 -9.46 -4.92
C ARG A 45 7.90 -8.73 -3.59
N LEU A 46 7.32 -7.55 -3.45
CA LEU A 46 7.34 -6.80 -2.20
C LEU A 46 6.72 -7.58 -1.04
N TYR A 47 5.70 -8.39 -1.30
CA TYR A 47 5.09 -9.23 -0.26
C TYR A 47 6.04 -10.31 0.26
N GLU A 48 6.91 -10.86 -0.60
CA GLU A 48 7.96 -11.79 -0.20
C GLU A 48 9.07 -11.12 0.62
N MET A 49 9.26 -9.82 0.44
CA MET A 49 10.23 -8.99 1.18
C MET A 49 9.70 -8.49 2.53
N GLY A 50 8.48 -8.89 2.93
CA GLY A 50 7.88 -8.54 4.21
C GLY A 50 7.04 -7.26 4.21
N TYR A 51 6.70 -6.71 3.06
CA TYR A 51 5.76 -5.60 2.97
C TYR A 51 4.31 -6.12 3.03
N SER A 52 3.47 -5.46 3.80
CA SER A 52 2.05 -5.82 3.93
C SER A 52 1.16 -5.18 2.86
N ARG A 53 1.66 -4.17 2.19
CA ARG A 53 0.94 -3.44 1.14
C ARG A 53 1.90 -2.87 0.10
N ASN A 54 1.37 -2.67 -1.10
CA ASN A 54 2.07 -2.02 -2.20
C ASN A 54 1.62 -0.56 -2.30
N GLY A 55 2.56 0.37 -2.39
CA GLY A 55 2.28 1.80 -2.46
C GLY A 55 3.47 2.60 -2.97
N CYS A 56 3.43 3.91 -2.84
CA CYS A 56 4.54 4.78 -3.24
C CYS A 56 5.76 4.57 -2.34
N MET A 57 6.92 4.37 -2.93
CA MET A 57 8.18 4.02 -2.24
C MET A 57 8.55 4.98 -1.10
N TYR A 58 8.36 6.28 -1.31
CA TYR A 58 8.76 7.32 -0.35
C TYR A 58 7.58 7.95 0.40
N CYS A 59 6.42 7.30 0.37
CA CYS A 59 5.23 7.83 1.02
C CYS A 59 5.34 7.80 2.54
N GLY A 60 5.27 8.97 3.19
CA GLY A 60 5.25 9.10 4.65
C GLY A 60 3.85 9.00 5.27
N PHE A 61 2.80 8.95 4.45
CA PHE A 61 1.43 8.94 4.95
C PHE A 61 1.15 7.70 5.80
N GLY A 62 0.74 7.92 7.05
CA GLY A 62 0.46 6.84 7.99
C GLY A 62 1.69 6.12 8.56
N ALA A 63 2.91 6.50 8.20
CA ALA A 63 4.13 5.85 8.69
C ALA A 63 4.31 5.96 10.21
N HIS A 64 3.79 7.02 10.82
CA HIS A 64 3.79 7.23 12.27
C HIS A 64 2.93 6.22 13.05
N LEU A 65 2.04 5.51 12.35
CA LEU A 65 1.19 4.46 12.95
C LEU A 65 1.86 3.08 12.91
N GLU A 66 2.96 2.95 12.21
CA GLU A 66 3.71 1.71 12.12
C GLU A 66 4.63 1.53 13.34
N ASN A 67 5.09 0.29 13.56
CA ASN A 67 6.08 0.02 14.61
C ASN A 67 7.35 0.85 14.37
N PRO A 68 7.78 1.70 15.31
CA PRO A 68 8.96 2.56 15.15
C PRO A 68 10.26 1.80 14.87
N LEU A 69 10.33 0.54 15.28
CA LEU A 69 11.50 -0.32 15.08
C LEU A 69 11.48 -1.12 13.78
N GLU A 70 10.34 -1.12 13.08
CA GLU A 70 10.18 -1.90 11.84
C GLU A 70 9.16 -1.23 10.91
N ASN A 71 9.30 0.05 10.69
CA ASN A 71 8.45 0.78 9.75
C ASN A 71 8.89 0.59 8.29
N ARG A 72 8.11 1.12 7.35
CA ARG A 72 8.37 1.03 5.91
C ARG A 72 9.75 1.56 5.49
N PHE A 73 10.26 2.58 6.14
CA PHE A 73 11.56 3.18 5.80
C PHE A 73 12.73 2.31 6.28
N GLN A 74 12.60 1.68 7.44
CA GLN A 74 13.59 0.72 7.93
C GLN A 74 13.59 -0.56 7.07
N LYS A 75 12.42 -1.00 6.58
CA LYS A 75 12.32 -2.07 5.60
C LYS A 75 12.95 -1.65 4.27
N LEU A 76 12.70 -0.42 3.81
CA LEU A 76 13.33 0.14 2.61
C LEU A 76 14.85 0.11 2.68
N LYS A 77 15.42 0.47 3.83
CA LYS A 77 16.87 0.41 4.08
C LYS A 77 17.45 -0.97 3.88
N LYS A 78 16.72 -2.01 4.31
CA LYS A 78 17.16 -3.41 4.19
C LYS A 78 16.98 -3.96 2.79
N THR A 79 15.87 -3.66 2.14
CA THR A 79 15.46 -4.26 0.86
C THR A 79 15.97 -3.49 -0.35
N HIS A 80 16.07 -2.16 -0.23
CA HIS A 80 16.43 -1.26 -1.33
C HIS A 80 17.40 -0.15 -0.84
N PRO A 81 18.64 -0.50 -0.49
CA PRO A 81 19.58 0.43 0.15
C PRO A 81 19.94 1.65 -0.71
N VAL A 82 20.00 1.52 -2.02
CA VAL A 82 20.28 2.64 -2.94
C VAL A 82 19.14 3.65 -2.91
N GLN A 83 17.92 3.19 -3.02
CA GLN A 83 16.72 4.02 -2.97
C GLN A 83 16.54 4.67 -1.59
N TYR A 84 16.87 3.93 -0.52
CA TYR A 84 16.86 4.47 0.84
C TYR A 84 17.89 5.60 0.99
N THR A 85 19.09 5.45 0.47
CA THR A 85 20.11 6.51 0.53
C THR A 85 19.66 7.78 -0.20
N TYR A 86 19.07 7.63 -1.37
CA TYR A 86 18.45 8.75 -2.09
C TYR A 86 17.36 9.43 -1.26
N PHE A 87 16.45 8.64 -0.70
CA PHE A 87 15.36 9.13 0.16
C PHE A 87 15.90 9.87 1.38
N TYR A 88 16.84 9.29 2.09
CA TYR A 88 17.44 9.88 3.29
C TYR A 88 18.10 11.23 3.00
N ASN A 89 18.88 11.32 1.94
CA ASN A 89 19.59 12.54 1.57
C ASN A 89 18.67 13.68 1.12
N ASN A 90 17.53 13.37 0.53
CA ASN A 90 16.63 14.39 -0.03
C ASN A 90 15.43 14.70 0.87
N PHE A 91 14.96 13.75 1.66
CA PHE A 91 13.72 13.86 2.42
C PHE A 91 13.86 13.47 3.90
N GLY A 92 15.03 12.99 4.33
CA GLY A 92 15.24 12.49 5.68
C GLY A 92 14.91 13.53 6.75
N ASP A 93 15.41 14.74 6.63
CA ASP A 93 15.14 15.83 7.57
C ASP A 93 13.64 16.16 7.67
N LEU A 94 12.94 16.15 6.55
CA LEU A 94 11.50 16.38 6.51
C LEU A 94 10.74 15.29 7.28
N ILE A 95 11.10 14.04 7.05
CA ILE A 95 10.42 12.90 7.69
C ILE A 95 10.70 12.87 9.20
N LEU A 96 11.94 13.19 9.62
CA LEU A 96 12.31 13.27 11.03
C LEU A 96 11.54 14.37 11.79
N GLN A 97 11.14 15.46 11.12
CA GLN A 97 10.30 16.50 11.73
C GLN A 97 8.90 15.98 12.14
N PHE A 98 8.43 14.91 11.54
CA PHE A 98 7.19 14.23 11.92
C PHE A 98 7.38 13.12 12.96
N GLU A 99 8.55 13.07 13.61
CA GLU A 99 8.91 12.07 14.62
C GLU A 99 8.84 10.62 14.10
N ILE A 100 9.04 10.44 12.80
CA ILE A 100 9.09 9.12 12.15
C ILE A 100 10.54 8.64 12.11
N SER A 101 10.80 7.49 12.70
CA SER A 101 12.13 6.84 12.67
C SER A 101 12.47 6.34 11.27
N ILE A 102 13.67 6.63 10.80
CA ILE A 102 14.14 6.21 9.47
C ILE A 102 15.53 5.58 9.50
#